data_3421c7c80781e11561e336c32068bf2d
#
_entry.id   3421c7c80781e11561e336c32068bf2d
#
_cell.length_a   1.000
_cell.length_b   1.000
_cell.length_c   1.000
_cell.angle_alpha   90.00
_cell.angle_beta   90.00
_cell.angle_gamma   90.00
#
_symmetry.space_group_name_H-M   'P 1'
#
loop_
_entity.id
_entity.type
_entity.pdbx_description
1 polymer ?
#
loop_
_entity_poly.entity_id
_entity_poly.type
_entity_poly.pdbx_seq_one_letter_code
_entity_poly.pdbx_strand_id
1 'polypeptide(L)'
;MPRVPDAVSYVGRNVSDCGYCASPDASVSDGAVAHGLSTKRYGELIDDGWRRSGTWIYKPAIDVSCCAQHTIRVSVDAFRPSKKQRQVLRRLDAYLRRERDEGSDGGDEDGARAARKLEITTARSTFVREEFELWKRYQAAVHGDEASELKEASFRRFLVDSPFVEDETPNETSEPSIGLGAFHQQYRIDGKLVAVGVVDILPKGLSSKYFFWDPEYAKLSLGKVSALKEIEFVADERRRRPEATREFEFYYMGYYIHDCQKMKYKADYAPSELRCSTTNRWVPVDDADVQKKLDAREHCRLSDEAALPRECCEPLKSMVGLALRGQLVSVTTLGDLPGLLESIGVNLGSSRGVRRFADEQAEWCERSGRAGMTIMNLVDIERNLLAYEDSDEVDEHSDDELAGIA
;
A
#
# COMPACT_ATOMS: atom_id res chain seq x y z
N MET A 1 -10.05 -17.66 -14.18
CA MET A 1 -10.39 -18.40 -12.94
C MET A 1 -11.08 -17.42 -12.00
N PRO A 2 -12.12 -17.81 -11.27
CA PRO A 2 -12.69 -16.94 -10.24
C PRO A 2 -11.58 -16.61 -9.22
N ARG A 3 -11.44 -15.35 -8.84
CA ARG A 3 -10.48 -14.95 -7.81
C ARG A 3 -10.95 -15.53 -6.47
N VAL A 4 -10.05 -16.16 -5.74
CA VAL A 4 -10.33 -16.66 -4.40
C VAL A 4 -10.10 -15.51 -3.42
N PRO A 5 -11.09 -15.15 -2.59
CA PRO A 5 -10.92 -14.07 -1.62
C PRO A 5 -9.80 -14.35 -0.63
N ASP A 6 -9.05 -13.31 -0.29
CA ASP A 6 -7.99 -13.31 0.72
C ASP A 6 -6.84 -14.29 0.47
N ALA A 7 -6.54 -14.51 -0.81
CA ALA A 7 -5.48 -15.41 -1.26
C ALA A 7 -4.20 -14.65 -1.59
N VAL A 8 -3.10 -15.03 -0.96
CA VAL A 8 -1.76 -14.46 -1.20
C VAL A 8 -0.71 -15.55 -1.34
N SER A 9 0.33 -15.29 -2.14
CA SER A 9 1.53 -16.12 -2.20
C SER A 9 2.70 -15.34 -1.63
N TYR A 10 3.32 -15.85 -0.60
CA TYR A 10 4.52 -15.26 -0.03
C TYR A 10 5.70 -15.45 -1.00
N VAL A 11 6.48 -14.40 -1.21
CA VAL A 11 7.64 -14.42 -2.11
C VAL A 11 8.95 -14.41 -1.33
N GLY A 12 8.91 -13.97 -0.08
CA GLY A 12 10.09 -13.92 0.78
C GLY A 12 10.46 -12.51 1.23
N ARG A 13 11.57 -12.45 1.93
CA ARG A 13 12.21 -11.21 2.35
C ARG A 13 13.00 -10.61 1.20
N ASN A 14 12.75 -9.34 0.91
CA ASN A 14 13.46 -8.58 -0.11
C ASN A 14 14.40 -7.60 0.55
N VAL A 15 15.63 -7.52 0.04
CA VAL A 15 16.65 -6.56 0.43
C VAL A 15 16.98 -5.71 -0.78
N SER A 16 17.02 -4.40 -0.62
CA SER A 16 17.30 -3.46 -1.71
C SER A 16 17.95 -2.18 -1.19
N ASP A 17 18.44 -1.38 -2.10
CA ASP A 17 18.90 -0.02 -1.79
C ASP A 17 17.75 0.82 -1.25
N CYS A 18 18.04 1.66 -0.28
CA CYS A 18 17.03 2.50 0.34
C CYS A 18 16.68 3.69 -0.56
N GLY A 19 15.43 3.77 -1.03
CA GLY A 19 14.93 4.89 -1.84
C GLY A 19 14.84 6.24 -1.11
N TYR A 20 15.13 6.29 0.21
CA TYR A 20 15.04 7.50 1.02
C TYR A 20 16.42 8.08 1.38
N CYS A 21 17.35 7.25 1.83
CA CYS A 21 18.70 7.68 2.21
C CYS A 21 19.81 7.17 1.27
N ALA A 22 19.45 6.42 0.23
CA ALA A 22 20.35 5.82 -0.75
C ALA A 22 21.41 4.87 -0.16
N SER A 23 21.23 4.38 1.07
CA SER A 23 22.12 3.35 1.63
C SER A 23 21.93 2.04 0.89
N PRO A 24 23.01 1.37 0.44
CA PRO A 24 22.92 0.11 -0.30
C PRO A 24 22.46 -1.02 0.63
N ASP A 25 21.69 -1.95 0.10
CA ASP A 25 21.17 -3.17 0.76
C ASP A 25 20.56 -2.93 2.16
N ALA A 26 20.01 -1.73 2.39
CA ALA A 26 19.58 -1.28 3.71
C ALA A 26 18.05 -1.12 3.86
N SER A 27 17.30 -1.41 2.82
CA SER A 27 15.83 -1.45 2.85
C SER A 27 15.35 -2.89 2.80
N VAL A 28 14.78 -3.35 3.90
CA VAL A 28 14.32 -4.74 4.07
C VAL A 28 12.81 -4.76 4.19
N SER A 29 12.15 -5.65 3.44
CA SER A 29 10.70 -5.82 3.50
C SER A 29 10.30 -7.26 3.24
N ASP A 30 9.24 -7.70 3.89
CA ASP A 30 8.55 -8.94 3.51
C ASP A 30 7.61 -8.63 2.33
N GLY A 31 7.53 -9.54 1.37
CA GLY A 31 6.75 -9.37 0.16
C GLY A 31 5.88 -10.55 -0.20
N ALA A 32 4.71 -10.28 -0.78
CA ALA A 32 3.80 -11.30 -1.28
C ALA A 32 3.01 -10.80 -2.50
N VAL A 33 2.52 -11.73 -3.30
CA VAL A 33 1.60 -11.46 -4.40
C VAL A 33 0.18 -11.76 -3.93
N ALA A 34 -0.70 -10.77 -4.01
CA ALA A 34 -2.11 -10.94 -3.72
C ALA A 34 -2.86 -11.40 -4.97
N HIS A 35 -3.44 -12.60 -4.94
CA HIS A 35 -4.27 -13.15 -6.01
C HIS A 35 -5.72 -12.69 -5.91
N GLY A 36 -6.17 -12.39 -4.69
CA GLY A 36 -7.45 -11.80 -4.38
C GLY A 36 -7.46 -11.34 -2.93
N LEU A 37 -7.92 -10.11 -2.66
CA LEU A 37 -8.12 -9.58 -1.31
C LEU A 37 -9.49 -8.94 -1.21
N SER A 38 -10.19 -9.15 -0.09
CA SER A 38 -11.29 -8.28 0.28
C SER A 38 -10.75 -6.93 0.77
N THR A 39 -11.51 -5.87 0.57
CA THR A 39 -11.15 -4.53 1.09
C THR A 39 -11.06 -4.52 2.61
N LYS A 40 -11.87 -5.33 3.27
CA LYS A 40 -11.80 -5.55 4.72
C LYS A 40 -10.44 -6.12 5.12
N ARG A 41 -10.03 -7.22 4.48
CA ARG A 41 -8.73 -7.85 4.78
C ARG A 41 -7.56 -6.91 4.48
N TYR A 42 -7.61 -6.20 3.38
CA TYR A 42 -6.56 -5.23 3.07
C TYR A 42 -6.52 -4.06 4.07
N GLY A 43 -7.67 -3.61 4.58
CA GLY A 43 -7.73 -2.63 5.67
C GLY A 43 -7.04 -3.13 6.95
N GLU A 44 -7.25 -4.39 7.33
CA GLU A 44 -6.55 -5.05 8.44
C GLU A 44 -5.04 -5.14 8.18
N LEU A 45 -4.62 -5.45 6.95
CA LEU A 45 -3.21 -5.47 6.55
C LEU A 45 -2.57 -4.09 6.62
N ILE A 46 -3.28 -3.02 6.21
CA ILE A 46 -2.79 -1.64 6.37
C ILE A 46 -2.57 -1.32 7.85
N ASP A 47 -3.52 -1.68 8.70
CA ASP A 47 -3.40 -1.52 10.15
C ASP A 47 -2.25 -2.36 10.74
N ASP A 48 -1.86 -3.45 10.09
CA ASP A 48 -0.67 -4.24 10.44
C ASP A 48 0.64 -3.76 9.77
N GLY A 49 0.61 -2.70 9.00
CA GLY A 49 1.79 -2.07 8.41
C GLY A 49 2.08 -2.48 6.97
N TRP A 50 1.22 -3.25 6.34
CA TRP A 50 1.35 -3.60 4.93
C TRP A 50 0.92 -2.47 3.99
N ARG A 51 1.46 -2.49 2.78
CA ARG A 51 1.05 -1.62 1.66
C ARG A 51 1.04 -2.45 0.39
N ARG A 52 0.41 -1.91 -0.67
CA ARG A 52 0.37 -2.54 -1.99
C ARG A 52 0.90 -1.65 -3.11
N SER A 53 1.41 -2.30 -4.13
CA SER A 53 1.71 -1.72 -5.44
C SER A 53 1.13 -2.66 -6.50
N GLY A 54 -0.01 -2.30 -7.09
CA GLY A 54 -0.78 -3.26 -7.88
C GLY A 54 -1.27 -4.43 -7.03
N THR A 55 -0.92 -5.65 -7.43
CA THR A 55 -1.18 -6.89 -6.71
C THR A 55 -0.04 -7.30 -5.77
N TRP A 56 1.10 -6.63 -5.83
CA TRP A 56 2.20 -6.83 -4.89
C TRP A 56 1.87 -6.17 -3.55
N ILE A 57 1.98 -6.93 -2.45
CA ILE A 57 1.87 -6.40 -1.09
C ILE A 57 3.21 -6.55 -0.37
N TYR A 58 3.55 -5.58 0.46
CA TYR A 58 4.82 -5.56 1.17
C TYR A 58 4.71 -4.90 2.53
N LYS A 59 5.57 -5.33 3.47
CA LYS A 59 5.68 -4.79 4.81
C LYS A 59 7.15 -4.52 5.14
N PRO A 60 7.54 -3.26 5.36
CA PRO A 60 8.89 -2.93 5.79
C PRO A 60 9.24 -3.57 7.13
N ALA A 61 10.43 -4.15 7.21
CA ALA A 61 11.01 -4.64 8.46
C ALA A 61 11.67 -3.48 9.20
N ILE A 62 10.92 -2.84 10.09
CA ILE A 62 11.33 -1.60 10.79
C ILE A 62 12.56 -1.81 11.65
N ASP A 63 12.73 -3.01 12.19
CA ASP A 63 13.81 -3.41 13.10
C ASP A 63 15.17 -3.49 12.45
N VAL A 64 15.23 -3.76 11.14
CA VAL A 64 16.47 -3.97 10.39
C VAL A 64 16.68 -2.98 9.24
N SER A 65 15.67 -2.21 8.87
CA SER A 65 15.79 -1.21 7.80
C SER A 65 16.45 0.08 8.30
N CYS A 66 17.26 0.71 7.45
CA CYS A 66 17.93 1.99 7.77
C CYS A 66 16.97 3.15 7.97
N CYS A 67 15.82 3.14 7.29
CA CYS A 67 14.76 4.14 7.37
C CYS A 67 13.47 3.47 7.85
N ALA A 68 13.11 3.66 9.12
CA ALA A 68 11.94 3.06 9.73
C ALA A 68 10.66 3.67 9.15
N GLN A 69 9.85 2.82 8.50
CA GLN A 69 8.64 3.21 7.77
C GLN A 69 7.39 2.92 8.61
N HIS A 70 6.96 3.88 9.43
CA HIS A 70 5.77 3.75 10.27
C HIS A 70 4.49 4.02 9.48
N THR A 71 3.48 3.16 9.63
CA THR A 71 2.13 3.50 9.15
C THR A 71 1.62 4.73 9.86
N ILE A 72 1.12 5.72 9.09
CA ILE A 72 0.53 6.95 9.63
C ILE A 72 -0.89 7.11 9.13
N ARG A 73 -1.78 7.54 10.04
CA ARG A 73 -3.17 7.88 9.72
C ARG A 73 -3.59 9.15 10.48
N VAL A 74 -4.69 9.74 10.04
CA VAL A 74 -5.36 10.84 10.73
C VAL A 74 -6.85 10.56 10.83
N SER A 75 -7.46 10.80 12.00
CA SER A 75 -8.91 10.83 12.16
C SER A 75 -9.45 12.11 11.51
N VAL A 76 -10.35 11.97 10.54
CA VAL A 76 -10.92 13.12 9.82
C VAL A 76 -11.83 13.95 10.71
N ASP A 77 -12.46 13.34 11.72
CA ASP A 77 -13.33 14.04 12.66
C ASP A 77 -12.52 14.98 13.59
N ALA A 78 -11.32 14.57 13.96
CA ALA A 78 -10.42 15.36 14.79
C ALA A 78 -9.54 16.33 13.98
N PHE A 79 -9.37 16.11 12.68
CA PHE A 79 -8.51 16.92 11.84
C PHE A 79 -8.95 18.38 11.75
N ARG A 80 -7.98 19.28 11.87
CA ARG A 80 -8.17 20.72 11.63
C ARG A 80 -7.01 21.26 10.81
N PRO A 81 -7.26 21.83 9.63
CA PRO A 81 -6.18 22.31 8.77
C PRO A 81 -5.38 23.42 9.45
N SER A 82 -4.06 23.30 9.44
CA SER A 82 -3.12 24.27 9.96
C SER A 82 -3.16 25.60 9.17
N LYS A 83 -2.52 26.65 9.71
CA LYS A 83 -2.39 27.94 8.99
C LYS A 83 -1.71 27.76 7.62
N LYS A 84 -0.68 26.92 7.55
CA LYS A 84 0.06 26.64 6.31
C LYS A 84 -0.84 25.90 5.30
N GLN A 85 -1.61 24.91 5.74
CA GLN A 85 -2.53 24.16 4.89
C GLN A 85 -3.66 25.04 4.35
N ARG A 86 -4.26 25.88 5.21
CA ARG A 86 -5.25 26.88 4.74
C ARG A 86 -4.67 27.86 3.74
N GLN A 87 -3.38 28.22 3.86
CA GLN A 87 -2.71 29.09 2.89
C GLN A 87 -2.56 28.40 1.51
N VAL A 88 -2.32 27.08 1.48
CA VAL A 88 -2.29 26.30 0.22
C VAL A 88 -3.66 26.36 -0.45
N LEU A 89 -4.75 26.11 0.27
CA LEU A 89 -6.11 26.20 -0.28
C LEU A 89 -6.43 27.60 -0.78
N ARG A 90 -6.07 28.66 -0.03
CA ARG A 90 -6.26 30.05 -0.48
C ARG A 90 -5.48 30.38 -1.74
N ARG A 91 -4.28 29.79 -1.93
CA ARG A 91 -3.49 29.97 -3.16
C ARG A 91 -4.20 29.32 -4.35
N LEU A 92 -4.74 28.13 -4.17
CA LEU A 92 -5.56 27.46 -5.18
C LEU A 92 -6.79 28.32 -5.51
N ASP A 93 -7.55 28.75 -4.51
CA ASP A 93 -8.73 29.59 -4.70
C ASP A 93 -8.38 30.91 -5.44
N ALA A 94 -7.27 31.54 -5.08
CA ALA A 94 -6.80 32.74 -5.76
C ALA A 94 -6.45 32.47 -7.21
N TYR A 95 -5.86 31.31 -7.52
CA TYR A 95 -5.58 30.90 -8.89
C TYR A 95 -6.86 30.64 -9.69
N LEU A 96 -7.84 29.99 -9.08
CA LEU A 96 -9.12 29.69 -9.73
C LEU A 96 -9.96 30.95 -9.99
N ARG A 97 -9.85 31.97 -9.12
CA ARG A 97 -10.56 33.27 -9.30
C ARG A 97 -9.90 34.22 -10.29
N ARG A 98 -8.61 33.97 -10.67
CA ARG A 98 -7.95 34.80 -11.67
C ARG A 98 -8.63 34.59 -13.03
N GLU A 99 -8.84 35.67 -13.74
CA GLU A 99 -9.34 35.65 -15.11
C GLU A 99 -8.45 34.79 -16.01
N ARG A 100 -9.03 34.14 -17.01
CA ARG A 100 -8.28 33.43 -18.04
C ARG A 100 -7.41 34.43 -18.79
N ASP A 101 -6.12 34.09 -18.99
CA ASP A 101 -5.23 34.94 -19.82
C ASP A 101 -5.78 35.05 -21.23
N GLU A 102 -5.59 36.22 -21.84
CA GLU A 102 -6.05 36.58 -23.22
C GLU A 102 -5.46 35.59 -24.24
N GLY A 103 -6.22 34.62 -24.67
CA GLY A 103 -5.78 33.64 -25.67
C GLY A 103 -6.73 32.49 -25.91
N SER A 104 -7.74 32.28 -25.06
CA SER A 104 -8.80 31.30 -25.32
C SER A 104 -10.06 32.00 -25.86
N ASP A 105 -10.31 31.78 -27.14
CA ASP A 105 -11.50 32.21 -27.88
C ASP A 105 -12.77 31.64 -27.22
N GLY A 106 -13.50 32.43 -26.47
CA GLY A 106 -14.71 32.03 -25.76
C GLY A 106 -15.11 32.99 -24.64
N GLY A 107 -15.25 34.27 -24.95
CA GLY A 107 -15.95 35.25 -24.13
C GLY A 107 -17.46 35.06 -24.28
N ASP A 108 -18.21 34.89 -23.18
CA ASP A 108 -19.64 35.13 -23.19
C ASP A 108 -19.92 36.58 -23.56
N GLU A 109 -21.04 36.83 -24.25
CA GLU A 109 -21.42 38.13 -24.78
C GLU A 109 -21.52 39.27 -23.72
N ASP A 110 -21.42 38.97 -22.42
CA ASP A 110 -21.49 39.94 -21.31
C ASP A 110 -20.13 40.39 -20.76
N GLY A 111 -19.00 40.01 -21.35
CA GLY A 111 -17.67 40.51 -20.97
C GLY A 111 -17.17 40.14 -19.57
N ALA A 112 -17.92 39.35 -18.81
CA ALA A 112 -17.49 38.81 -17.54
C ALA A 112 -16.64 37.55 -17.77
N ARG A 113 -15.33 37.66 -17.58
CA ARG A 113 -14.42 36.52 -17.69
C ARG A 113 -14.72 35.51 -16.60
N ALA A 114 -15.15 34.30 -16.98
CA ALA A 114 -15.51 33.23 -16.05
C ALA A 114 -14.28 32.78 -15.24
N ALA A 115 -14.48 32.64 -13.93
CA ALA A 115 -13.48 32.03 -13.04
C ALA A 115 -13.17 30.59 -13.48
N ARG A 116 -11.91 30.14 -13.27
CA ARG A 116 -11.53 28.75 -13.52
C ARG A 116 -12.29 27.80 -12.60
N LYS A 117 -12.65 26.65 -13.10
CA LYS A 117 -13.37 25.61 -12.34
C LYS A 117 -12.46 24.43 -12.05
N LEU A 118 -12.30 24.09 -10.77
CA LEU A 118 -11.71 22.81 -10.35
C LEU A 118 -12.83 21.78 -10.20
N GLU A 119 -12.70 20.67 -10.88
CA GLU A 119 -13.56 19.49 -10.74
C GLU A 119 -12.72 18.31 -10.26
N ILE A 120 -13.24 17.59 -9.26
CA ILE A 120 -12.64 16.35 -8.75
C ILE A 120 -13.65 15.24 -8.94
N THR A 121 -13.30 14.26 -9.76
CA THR A 121 -14.14 13.09 -10.01
C THR A 121 -13.44 11.83 -9.55
N THR A 122 -14.16 10.96 -8.86
CA THR A 122 -13.62 9.68 -8.39
C THR A 122 -14.29 8.55 -9.16
N ALA A 123 -13.50 7.69 -9.79
CA ALA A 123 -13.98 6.56 -10.57
C ALA A 123 -13.16 5.30 -10.27
N ARG A 124 -13.73 4.12 -10.51
CA ARG A 124 -13.01 2.84 -10.39
C ARG A 124 -11.70 2.89 -11.16
N SER A 125 -10.65 2.33 -10.56
CA SER A 125 -9.32 2.26 -11.16
C SER A 125 -9.38 1.49 -12.47
N THR A 126 -9.18 2.20 -13.57
CA THR A 126 -9.12 1.66 -14.92
C THR A 126 -8.00 2.36 -15.70
N PHE A 127 -7.57 1.76 -16.80
CA PHE A 127 -6.59 2.42 -17.65
C PHE A 127 -7.23 3.58 -18.42
N VAL A 128 -6.70 4.77 -18.24
CA VAL A 128 -7.06 5.97 -18.98
C VAL A 128 -5.81 6.53 -19.69
N ARG A 129 -5.85 6.68 -21.01
CA ARG A 129 -4.70 7.16 -21.81
C ARG A 129 -4.22 8.54 -21.36
N GLU A 130 -5.13 9.45 -21.05
CA GLU A 130 -4.80 10.80 -20.60
C GLU A 130 -4.04 10.78 -19.26
N GLU A 131 -4.42 9.90 -18.33
CA GLU A 131 -3.71 9.70 -17.05
C GLU A 131 -2.30 9.14 -17.28
N PHE A 132 -2.14 8.18 -18.19
CA PHE A 132 -0.84 7.62 -18.54
C PHE A 132 0.09 8.69 -19.14
N GLU A 133 -0.40 9.53 -20.04
CA GLU A 133 0.40 10.62 -20.62
C GLU A 133 0.77 11.68 -19.56
N LEU A 134 -0.14 11.98 -18.62
CA LEU A 134 0.16 12.84 -17.49
C LEU A 134 1.22 12.23 -16.59
N TRP A 135 1.11 10.94 -16.26
CA TRP A 135 2.07 10.22 -15.45
C TRP A 135 3.48 10.22 -16.07
N LYS A 136 3.60 10.02 -17.37
CA LYS A 136 4.90 10.11 -18.08
C LYS A 136 5.54 11.49 -17.91
N ARG A 137 4.78 12.57 -18.10
CA ARG A 137 5.30 13.94 -17.90
C ARG A 137 5.77 14.16 -16.45
N TYR A 138 4.99 13.66 -15.50
CA TYR A 138 5.33 13.73 -14.08
C TYR A 138 6.62 12.96 -13.75
N GLN A 139 6.73 11.71 -14.21
CA GLN A 139 7.91 10.87 -13.97
C GLN A 139 9.18 11.51 -14.54
N ALA A 140 9.13 11.97 -15.77
CA ALA A 140 10.27 12.62 -16.40
C ALA A 140 10.67 13.92 -15.68
N ALA A 141 9.71 14.78 -15.30
CA ALA A 141 10.00 16.07 -14.71
C ALA A 141 10.38 16.03 -13.23
N VAL A 142 9.84 15.08 -12.47
CA VAL A 142 9.98 15.02 -10.99
C VAL A 142 10.98 13.95 -10.54
N HIS A 143 11.03 12.82 -11.24
CA HIS A 143 11.92 11.71 -10.93
C HIS A 143 13.12 11.59 -11.86
N GLY A 144 13.08 12.24 -13.03
CA GLY A 144 14.16 12.19 -14.02
C GLY A 144 14.17 10.89 -14.84
N ASP A 145 13.04 10.17 -14.84
CA ASP A 145 12.94 8.91 -15.57
C ASP A 145 12.97 9.14 -17.08
N GLU A 146 13.66 8.27 -17.81
CA GLU A 146 13.72 8.33 -19.25
C GLU A 146 12.38 7.96 -19.90
N ALA A 147 11.88 8.79 -20.81
CA ALA A 147 10.57 8.62 -21.43
C ALA A 147 10.42 7.26 -22.16
N SER A 148 11.52 6.70 -22.66
CA SER A 148 11.59 5.39 -23.32
C SER A 148 11.31 4.20 -22.38
N GLU A 149 11.53 4.38 -21.07
CA GLU A 149 11.34 3.36 -20.05
C GLU A 149 9.91 3.39 -19.46
N LEU A 150 9.18 4.47 -19.67
CA LEU A 150 7.83 4.69 -19.15
C LEU A 150 6.77 3.98 -20.00
N LYS A 151 6.57 2.68 -19.74
CA LYS A 151 5.67 1.82 -20.50
C LYS A 151 4.27 1.73 -19.90
N GLU A 152 3.27 1.56 -20.76
CA GLU A 152 1.88 1.34 -20.34
C GLU A 152 1.74 0.15 -19.38
N ALA A 153 2.44 -0.96 -19.64
CA ALA A 153 2.42 -2.12 -18.76
C ALA A 153 2.91 -1.82 -17.33
N SER A 154 3.93 -0.95 -17.20
CA SER A 154 4.43 -0.51 -15.89
C SER A 154 3.42 0.37 -15.18
N PHE A 155 2.78 1.30 -15.90
CA PHE A 155 1.70 2.12 -15.36
C PHE A 155 0.53 1.29 -14.88
N ARG A 156 0.05 0.33 -15.70
CA ARG A 156 -1.04 -0.57 -15.33
C ARG A 156 -0.70 -1.36 -14.08
N ARG A 157 0.43 -2.06 -14.08
CA ARG A 157 0.87 -2.86 -12.93
C ARG A 157 1.01 -2.04 -11.64
N PHE A 158 1.49 -0.80 -11.73
CA PHE A 158 1.74 0.03 -10.55
C PHE A 158 0.48 0.75 -10.05
N LEU A 159 -0.31 1.34 -10.94
CA LEU A 159 -1.35 2.29 -10.55
C LEU A 159 -2.78 1.81 -10.80
N VAL A 160 -2.98 0.94 -11.81
CA VAL A 160 -4.30 0.48 -12.22
C VAL A 160 -4.67 -0.87 -11.60
N ASP A 161 -3.74 -1.84 -11.67
CA ASP A 161 -4.02 -3.20 -11.21
C ASP A 161 -4.35 -3.23 -9.72
N SER A 162 -5.30 -4.07 -9.37
CA SER A 162 -5.79 -4.20 -8.00
C SER A 162 -6.06 -5.67 -7.67
N PRO A 163 -5.74 -6.12 -6.44
CA PRO A 163 -6.08 -7.47 -6.00
C PRO A 163 -7.52 -7.57 -5.50
N PHE A 164 -8.26 -6.46 -5.40
CA PHE A 164 -9.57 -6.49 -4.74
C PHE A 164 -10.57 -7.35 -5.48
N VAL A 165 -11.24 -8.20 -4.69
CA VAL A 165 -12.33 -9.09 -5.11
C VAL A 165 -13.59 -8.55 -4.47
N GLU A 166 -14.34 -7.73 -5.19
CA GLU A 166 -15.51 -7.07 -4.67
C GLU A 166 -16.70 -7.21 -5.59
N ASP A 167 -17.88 -7.17 -4.99
CA ASP A 167 -19.11 -6.97 -5.75
C ASP A 167 -19.06 -5.57 -6.38
N GLU A 168 -19.38 -5.50 -7.66
CA GLU A 168 -19.38 -4.25 -8.44
C GLU A 168 -20.45 -3.26 -7.95
N THR A 169 -21.43 -3.73 -7.19
CA THR A 169 -22.54 -2.91 -6.66
C THR A 169 -22.24 -2.46 -5.24
N PRO A 170 -22.22 -1.13 -4.97
CA PRO A 170 -22.08 -0.63 -3.61
C PRO A 170 -23.20 -1.13 -2.70
N ASN A 171 -22.85 -1.57 -1.49
CA ASN A 171 -23.84 -1.82 -0.46
C ASN A 171 -24.30 -0.49 0.13
N GLU A 172 -25.48 -0.03 -0.31
CA GLU A 172 -26.02 1.28 0.06
C GLU A 172 -26.22 1.49 1.56
N THR A 173 -26.27 0.43 2.33
CA THR A 173 -26.55 0.50 3.78
C THR A 173 -25.31 0.50 4.66
N SER A 174 -24.16 0.06 4.15
CA SER A 174 -22.96 -0.17 4.97
C SER A 174 -21.64 0.32 4.37
N GLU A 175 -21.67 1.05 3.26
CA GLU A 175 -20.47 1.49 2.54
C GLU A 175 -20.56 2.96 2.12
N PRO A 176 -19.43 3.63 1.82
CA PRO A 176 -19.40 4.92 1.15
C PRO A 176 -20.21 4.90 -0.16
N SER A 177 -20.75 6.05 -0.56
CA SER A 177 -21.63 6.18 -1.73
C SER A 177 -21.05 5.64 -3.03
N ILE A 178 -19.71 5.65 -3.14
CA ILE A 178 -18.97 5.19 -4.32
C ILE A 178 -18.58 3.71 -4.24
N GLY A 179 -18.80 3.06 -3.07
CA GLY A 179 -18.37 1.68 -2.78
C GLY A 179 -16.93 1.59 -2.31
N LEU A 180 -16.49 0.35 -2.04
CA LEU A 180 -15.12 0.03 -1.59
C LEU A 180 -14.26 -0.41 -2.78
N GLY A 181 -12.91 -0.31 -2.67
CA GLY A 181 -11.95 -0.79 -3.67
C GLY A 181 -10.92 0.23 -4.11
N ALA A 182 -10.36 0.02 -5.31
CA ALA A 182 -9.36 0.88 -5.92
C ALA A 182 -9.99 1.93 -6.82
N PHE A 183 -9.57 3.18 -6.67
CA PHE A 183 -10.12 4.31 -7.41
C PHE A 183 -9.03 5.27 -7.87
N HIS A 184 -9.35 6.03 -8.95
CA HIS A 184 -8.61 7.22 -9.35
C HIS A 184 -9.47 8.45 -9.09
N GLN A 185 -8.87 9.45 -8.47
CA GLN A 185 -9.45 10.80 -8.31
C GLN A 185 -8.81 11.71 -9.35
N GLN A 186 -9.55 12.08 -10.38
CA GLN A 186 -9.10 13.00 -11.41
C GLN A 186 -9.37 14.45 -10.99
N TYR A 187 -8.34 15.27 -11.02
CA TYR A 187 -8.41 16.70 -10.76
C TYR A 187 -8.35 17.42 -12.11
N ARG A 188 -9.42 18.15 -12.47
CA ARG A 188 -9.51 18.89 -13.73
C ARG A 188 -9.70 20.36 -13.46
N ILE A 189 -8.93 21.19 -14.15
CA ILE A 189 -9.11 22.63 -14.15
C ILE A 189 -9.56 23.02 -15.56
N ASP A 190 -10.76 23.59 -15.67
CA ASP A 190 -11.42 23.92 -16.95
C ASP A 190 -11.42 22.73 -17.94
N GLY A 191 -11.68 21.53 -17.45
CA GLY A 191 -11.70 20.31 -18.23
C GLY A 191 -10.32 19.66 -18.47
N LYS A 192 -9.20 20.40 -18.36
CA LYS A 192 -7.84 19.82 -18.48
C LYS A 192 -7.50 18.98 -17.26
N LEU A 193 -7.05 17.74 -17.47
CA LEU A 193 -6.54 16.88 -16.40
C LEU A 193 -5.20 17.43 -15.88
N VAL A 194 -5.16 17.82 -14.60
CA VAL A 194 -3.97 18.43 -13.97
C VAL A 194 -3.35 17.58 -12.88
N ALA A 195 -4.10 16.63 -12.31
CA ALA A 195 -3.56 15.67 -11.35
C ALA A 195 -4.45 14.43 -11.23
N VAL A 196 -3.87 13.35 -10.70
CA VAL A 196 -4.57 12.11 -10.37
C VAL A 196 -4.12 11.62 -9.00
N GLY A 197 -5.08 11.37 -8.11
CA GLY A 197 -4.90 10.65 -6.88
C GLY A 197 -5.27 9.18 -7.06
N VAL A 198 -4.37 8.28 -6.74
CA VAL A 198 -4.63 6.83 -6.73
C VAL A 198 -4.91 6.43 -5.30
N VAL A 199 -6.13 6.00 -5.03
CA VAL A 199 -6.63 5.77 -3.68
C VAL A 199 -7.32 4.42 -3.54
N ASP A 200 -7.25 3.86 -2.33
CA ASP A 200 -8.05 2.70 -1.94
C ASP A 200 -9.09 3.16 -0.92
N ILE A 201 -10.36 2.91 -1.22
CA ILE A 201 -11.48 3.15 -0.31
C ILE A 201 -11.76 1.83 0.41
N LEU A 202 -11.57 1.85 1.72
CA LEU A 202 -11.60 0.68 2.60
C LEU A 202 -12.64 0.89 3.71
N PRO A 203 -13.11 -0.15 4.41
CA PRO A 203 -14.16 0.00 5.42
C PRO A 203 -13.85 1.05 6.51
N LYS A 204 -12.58 1.18 6.92
CA LYS A 204 -12.17 2.13 7.98
C LYS A 204 -11.72 3.50 7.47
N GLY A 205 -11.57 3.68 6.15
CA GLY A 205 -11.10 4.96 5.62
C GLY A 205 -10.51 4.90 4.22
N LEU A 206 -9.95 6.01 3.80
CA LEU A 206 -9.29 6.17 2.52
C LEU A 206 -7.76 6.04 2.69
N SER A 207 -7.15 5.17 1.90
CA SER A 207 -5.69 5.04 1.81
C SER A 207 -5.17 5.71 0.54
N SER A 208 -4.42 6.80 0.71
CA SER A 208 -3.72 7.46 -0.40
C SER A 208 -2.50 6.63 -0.78
N LYS A 209 -2.50 6.13 -2.00
CA LYS A 209 -1.46 5.22 -2.52
C LYS A 209 -0.41 5.96 -3.32
N TYR A 210 -0.84 6.79 -4.27
CA TYR A 210 0.04 7.57 -5.13
C TYR A 210 -0.66 8.85 -5.60
N PHE A 211 0.14 9.87 -5.91
CA PHE A 211 -0.36 11.12 -6.46
C PHE A 211 0.62 11.67 -7.48
N PHE A 212 0.14 12.01 -8.67
CA PHE A 212 0.94 12.64 -9.70
C PHE A 212 0.19 13.80 -10.34
N TRP A 213 0.94 14.81 -10.83
CA TRP A 213 0.37 16.06 -11.31
C TRP A 213 1.13 16.59 -12.52
N ASP A 214 0.49 17.47 -13.26
CA ASP A 214 1.11 18.19 -14.38
C ASP A 214 2.15 19.20 -13.83
N PRO A 215 3.44 19.08 -14.22
CA PRO A 215 4.52 19.96 -13.75
C PRO A 215 4.26 21.46 -13.97
N GLU A 216 3.43 21.84 -14.92
CA GLU A 216 3.01 23.24 -15.13
C GLU A 216 2.29 23.82 -13.90
N TYR A 217 1.63 22.99 -13.10
CA TYR A 217 0.88 23.38 -11.92
C TYR A 217 1.65 23.22 -10.59
N ALA A 218 2.97 23.01 -10.64
CA ALA A 218 3.80 22.80 -9.43
C ALA A 218 3.62 23.89 -8.36
N LYS A 219 3.41 25.15 -8.79
CA LYS A 219 3.21 26.31 -7.90
C LYS A 219 1.95 26.19 -7.03
N LEU A 220 0.97 25.38 -7.42
CA LEU A 220 -0.27 25.17 -6.67
C LEU A 220 -0.11 24.18 -5.50
N SER A 221 1.01 23.47 -5.42
CA SER A 221 1.25 22.43 -4.38
C SER A 221 0.15 21.37 -4.37
N LEU A 222 -0.20 20.83 -5.56
CA LEU A 222 -1.35 19.92 -5.75
C LEU A 222 -1.31 18.69 -4.85
N GLY A 223 -0.12 18.16 -4.49
CA GLY A 223 -0.01 17.05 -3.54
C GLY A 223 -0.50 17.40 -2.12
N LYS A 224 -0.38 18.68 -1.69
CA LYS A 224 -0.98 19.12 -0.42
C LYS A 224 -2.47 19.39 -0.57
N VAL A 225 -2.89 19.86 -1.73
CA VAL A 225 -4.31 20.04 -2.05
C VAL A 225 -5.01 18.70 -2.04
N SER A 226 -4.43 17.66 -2.68
CA SER A 226 -5.06 16.34 -2.74
C SER A 226 -5.27 15.74 -1.36
N ALA A 227 -4.25 15.75 -0.50
CA ALA A 227 -4.39 15.24 0.86
C ALA A 227 -5.52 15.93 1.64
N LEU A 228 -5.67 17.26 1.50
CA LEU A 228 -6.75 18.00 2.13
C LEU A 228 -8.12 17.67 1.52
N LYS A 229 -8.19 17.45 0.20
CA LYS A 229 -9.42 17.05 -0.50
C LYS A 229 -9.80 15.60 -0.23
N GLU A 230 -8.84 14.71 -0.08
CA GLU A 230 -9.06 13.32 0.32
C GLU A 230 -9.60 13.22 1.76
N ILE A 231 -9.05 14.03 2.69
CA ILE A 231 -9.60 14.16 4.06
C ILE A 231 -11.03 14.73 4.03
N GLU A 232 -11.27 15.78 3.23
CA GLU A 232 -12.60 16.36 3.04
C GLU A 232 -13.59 15.33 2.47
N PHE A 233 -13.17 14.53 1.49
CA PHE A 233 -13.97 13.45 0.92
C PHE A 233 -14.45 12.45 2.00
N VAL A 234 -13.54 11.96 2.85
CA VAL A 234 -13.91 11.04 3.94
C VAL A 234 -14.89 11.70 4.91
N ALA A 235 -14.64 12.96 5.30
CA ALA A 235 -15.51 13.70 6.20
C ALA A 235 -16.89 13.97 5.59
N ASP A 236 -16.96 14.20 4.27
CA ASP A 236 -18.22 14.42 3.55
C ASP A 236 -19.06 13.15 3.45
N GLU A 237 -18.46 12.01 3.15
CA GLU A 237 -19.16 10.72 3.16
C GLU A 237 -19.74 10.40 4.54
N ARG A 238 -18.97 10.63 5.61
CA ARG A 238 -19.46 10.46 7.00
C ARG A 238 -20.65 11.37 7.33
N ARG A 239 -20.62 12.62 6.89
CA ARG A 239 -21.74 13.56 7.12
C ARG A 239 -22.97 13.21 6.35
N ARG A 240 -22.83 12.71 5.11
CA ARG A 240 -23.95 12.35 4.23
C ARG A 240 -24.60 11.03 4.62
N ARG A 241 -23.81 10.07 5.11
CA ARG A 241 -24.24 8.68 5.36
C ARG A 241 -23.72 8.15 6.70
N PRO A 242 -24.06 8.78 7.83
CA PRO A 242 -23.42 8.52 9.14
C PRO A 242 -23.54 7.05 9.59
N GLU A 243 -24.67 6.39 9.31
CA GLU A 243 -24.86 4.99 9.70
C GLU A 243 -24.04 4.03 8.83
N ALA A 244 -24.02 4.24 7.51
CA ALA A 244 -23.30 3.39 6.57
C ALA A 244 -21.77 3.56 6.67
N THR A 245 -21.30 4.73 7.12
CA THR A 245 -19.89 5.09 7.19
C THR A 245 -19.37 5.23 8.62
N ARG A 246 -20.00 4.55 9.57
CA ARG A 246 -19.66 4.64 11.00
C ARG A 246 -18.19 4.37 11.26
N GLU A 247 -17.59 3.37 10.60
CA GLU A 247 -16.19 3.00 10.73
C GLU A 247 -15.26 3.73 9.76
N PHE A 248 -15.80 4.39 8.73
CA PHE A 248 -15.06 5.09 7.68
C PHE A 248 -14.52 6.44 8.18
N GLU A 249 -13.53 6.41 9.06
CA GLU A 249 -13.07 7.57 9.83
C GLU A 249 -11.67 8.05 9.43
N PHE A 250 -10.82 7.14 8.90
CA PHE A 250 -9.41 7.43 8.80
C PHE A 250 -8.97 7.81 7.38
N TYR A 251 -7.97 8.71 7.34
CA TYR A 251 -7.17 8.96 6.15
C TYR A 251 -5.75 8.44 6.37
N TYR A 252 -5.34 7.45 5.56
CA TYR A 252 -4.02 6.81 5.62
C TYR A 252 -3.09 7.43 4.59
N MET A 253 -1.94 7.97 5.05
CA MET A 253 -0.96 8.67 4.22
C MET A 253 0.25 7.80 3.84
N GLY A 254 0.10 6.48 3.83
CA GLY A 254 1.20 5.54 3.60
C GLY A 254 2.16 5.50 4.80
N TYR A 255 3.46 5.67 4.56
CA TYR A 255 4.48 5.63 5.62
C TYR A 255 4.99 7.00 6.02
N TYR A 256 5.28 7.15 7.30
CA TYR A 256 6.03 8.22 7.92
C TYR A 256 7.47 7.74 8.20
N ILE A 257 8.45 8.57 7.94
CA ILE A 257 9.85 8.33 8.27
C ILE A 257 10.39 9.58 8.96
N HIS A 258 10.82 9.41 10.21
CA HIS A 258 11.17 10.53 11.08
C HIS A 258 12.37 11.35 10.55
N ASP A 259 13.40 10.68 10.06
CA ASP A 259 14.64 11.28 9.56
C ASP A 259 14.58 11.70 8.08
N CYS A 260 13.42 11.56 7.40
CA CYS A 260 13.28 11.88 5.99
C CYS A 260 12.31 13.06 5.77
N GLN A 261 12.82 14.20 5.31
CA GLN A 261 12.02 15.40 5.05
C GLN A 261 10.86 15.15 4.07
N LYS A 262 11.10 14.30 3.05
CA LYS A 262 10.07 13.92 2.07
C LYS A 262 8.92 13.12 2.66
N MET A 263 9.06 12.59 3.89
CA MET A 263 8.07 11.76 4.57
C MET A 263 7.61 12.38 5.89
N LYS A 264 8.45 13.14 6.58
CA LYS A 264 8.20 13.77 7.88
C LYS A 264 7.04 14.75 7.85
N TYR A 265 6.82 15.45 6.73
CA TYR A 265 5.73 16.42 6.56
C TYR A 265 4.32 15.84 6.82
N LYS A 266 4.17 14.51 6.76
CA LYS A 266 2.88 13.85 7.01
C LYS A 266 2.39 14.05 8.43
N ALA A 267 3.29 14.26 9.39
CA ALA A 267 2.94 14.65 10.75
C ALA A 267 2.30 16.05 10.86
N ASP A 268 2.42 16.90 9.83
CA ASP A 268 1.74 18.20 9.80
C ASP A 268 0.20 18.08 9.68
N TYR A 269 -0.31 16.89 9.34
CA TYR A 269 -1.75 16.60 9.30
C TYR A 269 -2.23 16.13 10.68
N ALA A 270 -2.26 17.06 11.63
CA ALA A 270 -2.57 16.77 13.03
C ALA A 270 -4.08 16.80 13.34
N PRO A 271 -4.55 15.98 14.30
CA PRO A 271 -3.78 14.99 15.04
C PRO A 271 -3.58 13.72 14.19
N SER A 272 -2.35 13.30 14.00
CA SER A 272 -2.02 12.05 13.32
C SER A 272 -1.43 11.04 14.29
N GLU A 273 -1.59 9.76 13.95
CA GLU A 273 -1.15 8.64 14.76
C GLU A 273 -0.19 7.75 13.99
N LEU A 274 0.82 7.23 14.67
CA LEU A 274 1.72 6.18 14.18
C LEU A 274 1.35 4.84 14.77
N ARG A 275 1.47 3.80 13.97
CA ARG A 275 1.31 2.45 14.47
C ARG A 275 2.61 1.97 15.13
N CYS A 276 2.52 1.53 16.37
CA CYS A 276 3.58 0.83 17.07
C CYS A 276 3.65 -0.63 16.58
N SER A 277 4.78 -1.04 16.01
CA SER A 277 4.93 -2.38 15.41
C SER A 277 4.90 -3.51 16.43
N THR A 278 5.36 -3.27 17.66
CA THR A 278 5.42 -4.29 18.72
C THR A 278 4.12 -4.41 19.50
N THR A 279 3.42 -3.30 19.75
CA THR A 279 2.22 -3.30 20.60
C THR A 279 0.91 -3.24 19.81
N ASN A 280 0.97 -3.06 18.50
CA ASN A 280 -0.20 -2.84 17.60
C ASN A 280 -1.07 -1.63 17.99
N ARG A 281 -0.56 -0.74 18.82
CA ARG A 281 -1.28 0.48 19.24
C ARG A 281 -1.03 1.61 18.28
N TRP A 282 -2.01 2.46 18.17
CA TRP A 282 -1.89 3.75 17.53
C TRP A 282 -1.51 4.78 18.57
N VAL A 283 -0.44 5.53 18.31
CA VAL A 283 0.10 6.55 19.22
C VAL A 283 0.16 7.90 18.53
N PRO A 284 -0.21 9.00 19.21
CA PRO A 284 -0.12 10.33 18.63
C PRO A 284 1.33 10.66 18.20
N VAL A 285 1.49 11.22 17.00
CA VAL A 285 2.83 11.61 16.51
C VAL A 285 3.45 12.71 17.37
N ASP A 286 2.63 13.63 17.88
CA ASP A 286 3.04 14.80 18.68
C ASP A 286 3.20 14.50 20.18
N ASP A 287 3.01 13.26 20.60
CA ASP A 287 3.30 12.83 21.96
C ASP A 287 4.79 12.94 22.26
N ALA A 288 5.14 13.52 23.41
CA ALA A 288 6.52 13.82 23.78
C ALA A 288 7.41 12.56 23.94
N ASP A 289 6.83 11.47 24.48
CA ASP A 289 7.57 10.20 24.64
C ASP A 289 7.74 9.50 23.28
N VAL A 290 6.74 9.56 22.41
CA VAL A 290 6.84 9.07 21.04
C VAL A 290 7.93 9.81 20.27
N GLN A 291 7.96 11.14 20.32
CA GLN A 291 8.99 11.96 19.67
C GLN A 291 10.40 11.63 20.22
N LYS A 292 10.54 11.50 21.53
CA LYS A 292 11.80 11.10 22.16
C LYS A 292 12.30 9.74 21.68
N LYS A 293 11.40 8.75 21.56
CA LYS A 293 11.76 7.42 21.03
C LYS A 293 12.16 7.47 19.57
N LEU A 294 11.44 8.25 18.76
CA LEU A 294 11.78 8.45 17.34
C LEU A 294 13.15 9.11 17.19
N ASP A 295 13.46 10.16 17.97
CA ASP A 295 14.76 10.84 17.98
C ASP A 295 15.90 9.90 18.45
N ALA A 296 15.60 8.99 19.39
CA ALA A 296 16.52 7.97 19.88
C ALA A 296 16.63 6.75 18.94
N ARG A 297 15.88 6.73 17.82
CA ARG A 297 15.77 5.60 16.88
C ARG A 297 15.24 4.30 17.49
N GLU A 298 14.43 4.41 18.53
CA GLU A 298 13.72 3.29 19.16
C GLU A 298 12.41 2.98 18.38
N HIS A 299 12.55 2.72 17.09
CA HIS A 299 11.43 2.67 16.15
C HIS A 299 10.43 1.52 16.39
N CYS A 300 10.87 0.40 16.96
CA CYS A 300 10.02 -0.78 17.10
C CYS A 300 8.98 -0.63 18.21
N ARG A 301 9.29 0.12 19.28
CA ARG A 301 8.43 0.21 20.46
C ARG A 301 8.05 1.67 20.78
N LEU A 302 7.13 2.21 20.03
CA LEU A 302 6.63 3.57 20.24
C LEU A 302 5.68 3.68 21.44
N SER A 303 5.13 2.56 21.94
CA SER A 303 4.26 2.50 23.12
C SER A 303 4.83 1.53 24.15
N ASP A 304 4.76 1.89 25.44
CA ASP A 304 5.12 1.01 26.57
C ASP A 304 3.94 0.25 27.12
N GLU A 305 2.73 0.55 26.66
CA GLU A 305 1.52 -0.18 27.04
C GLU A 305 1.55 -1.63 26.55
N ALA A 306 0.77 -2.48 27.22
CA ALA A 306 0.60 -3.88 26.80
C ALA A 306 0.12 -3.94 25.33
N ALA A 307 0.67 -4.89 24.60
CA ALA A 307 0.26 -5.13 23.22
C ALA A 307 -1.25 -5.41 23.15
N LEU A 308 -1.92 -4.76 22.21
CA LEU A 308 -3.28 -5.14 21.89
C LEU A 308 -3.26 -6.54 21.27
N PRO A 309 -4.22 -7.40 21.63
CA PRO A 309 -4.41 -8.64 20.91
C PRO A 309 -4.48 -8.27 19.43
N ARG A 310 -3.68 -8.87 18.60
CA ARG A 310 -3.95 -8.83 17.16
C ARG A 310 -5.33 -9.44 17.06
N GLU A 311 -6.36 -8.66 16.62
CA GLU A 311 -7.73 -9.15 16.48
C GLU A 311 -7.69 -10.45 15.70
N CYS A 312 -7.79 -11.55 16.41
CA CYS A 312 -7.29 -12.80 15.95
C CYS A 312 -8.09 -13.31 14.77
N CYS A 313 -7.44 -13.52 13.69
CA CYS A 313 -7.85 -14.60 12.84
C CYS A 313 -7.76 -15.89 13.62
N GLU A 314 -8.72 -16.77 13.49
CA GLU A 314 -8.64 -18.19 13.78
C GLU A 314 -7.21 -18.67 13.46
N PRO A 315 -6.63 -19.54 14.27
CA PRO A 315 -5.24 -19.96 14.09
C PRO A 315 -5.00 -20.33 12.63
N LEU A 316 -3.92 -19.82 12.05
CA LEU A 316 -3.49 -19.99 10.65
C LEU A 316 -3.54 -21.44 10.13
N LYS A 317 -3.65 -22.39 11.02
CA LYS A 317 -3.80 -23.84 10.75
C LYS A 317 -4.95 -24.16 9.78
N SER A 318 -5.97 -23.31 9.68
CA SER A 318 -7.13 -23.54 8.79
C SER A 318 -7.05 -22.74 7.47
N MET A 319 -6.01 -21.93 7.24
CA MET A 319 -5.98 -20.95 6.16
C MET A 319 -4.92 -21.19 5.07
N VAL A 320 -4.16 -22.26 5.14
CA VAL A 320 -3.23 -22.65 4.09
C VAL A 320 -3.95 -23.55 3.10
N GLY A 321 -4.19 -23.05 1.90
CA GLY A 321 -4.75 -23.82 0.78
C GLY A 321 -3.68 -24.11 -0.24
N LEU A 322 -3.63 -25.34 -0.72
CA LEU A 322 -2.81 -25.74 -1.87
C LEU A 322 -3.69 -25.82 -3.11
N ALA A 323 -3.30 -25.16 -4.19
CA ALA A 323 -3.93 -25.33 -5.47
C ALA A 323 -3.26 -26.51 -6.19
N LEU A 324 -3.91 -27.67 -6.17
CA LEU A 324 -3.44 -28.88 -6.83
C LEU A 324 -4.28 -29.10 -8.11
N ARG A 325 -3.64 -29.07 -9.29
CA ARG A 325 -4.29 -29.28 -10.60
C ARG A 325 -5.57 -28.43 -10.77
N GLY A 326 -5.55 -27.19 -10.27
CA GLY A 326 -6.69 -26.26 -10.35
C GLY A 326 -7.78 -26.47 -9.27
N GLN A 327 -7.60 -27.40 -8.35
CA GLN A 327 -8.48 -27.56 -7.18
C GLN A 327 -7.80 -27.00 -5.93
N LEU A 328 -8.55 -26.27 -5.13
CA LEU A 328 -8.08 -25.77 -3.84
C LEU A 328 -8.19 -26.87 -2.79
N VAL A 329 -7.07 -27.27 -2.22
CA VAL A 329 -7.02 -28.23 -1.10
C VAL A 329 -6.64 -27.47 0.17
N SER A 330 -7.51 -27.52 1.18
CA SER A 330 -7.21 -26.93 2.49
C SER A 330 -6.23 -27.81 3.25
N VAL A 331 -5.13 -27.21 3.71
CA VAL A 331 -4.15 -27.89 4.57
C VAL A 331 -4.38 -27.37 6.00
N THR A 332 -4.82 -28.24 6.88
CA THR A 332 -5.17 -27.89 8.27
C THR A 332 -3.96 -27.61 9.14
N THR A 333 -2.79 -28.12 8.76
CA THR A 333 -1.49 -27.80 9.38
C THR A 333 -0.37 -27.90 8.35
N LEU A 334 0.63 -27.01 8.44
CA LEU A 334 1.84 -27.10 7.60
C LEU A 334 2.64 -28.39 7.89
N GLY A 335 2.50 -28.96 9.11
CA GLY A 335 3.11 -30.22 9.48
C GLY A 335 2.58 -31.43 8.70
N ASP A 336 1.36 -31.33 8.13
CA ASP A 336 0.75 -32.38 7.31
C ASP A 336 1.10 -32.25 5.81
N LEU A 337 1.82 -31.19 5.43
CA LEU A 337 2.18 -30.94 4.02
C LEU A 337 2.94 -32.12 3.39
N PRO A 338 3.95 -32.73 4.02
CA PRO A 338 4.62 -33.91 3.47
C PRO A 338 3.67 -35.07 3.20
N GLY A 339 2.84 -35.44 4.18
CA GLY A 339 1.87 -36.53 4.02
C GLY A 339 0.81 -36.26 2.97
N LEU A 340 0.36 -35.00 2.84
CA LEU A 340 -0.56 -34.61 1.78
C LEU A 340 0.09 -34.75 0.40
N LEU A 341 1.31 -34.28 0.22
CA LEU A 341 2.03 -34.35 -1.05
C LEU A 341 2.29 -35.81 -1.47
N GLU A 342 2.67 -36.66 -0.53
CA GLU A 342 2.78 -38.11 -0.77
C GLU A 342 1.44 -38.76 -1.17
N SER A 343 0.34 -38.37 -0.52
CA SER A 343 -1.00 -38.92 -0.78
C SER A 343 -1.51 -38.62 -2.20
N ILE A 344 -1.01 -37.55 -2.83
CA ILE A 344 -1.35 -37.14 -4.21
C ILE A 344 -0.29 -37.57 -5.24
N GLY A 345 0.68 -38.39 -4.83
CA GLY A 345 1.69 -38.96 -5.71
C GLY A 345 2.82 -37.99 -6.12
N VAL A 346 3.04 -36.93 -5.35
CA VAL A 346 4.20 -36.03 -5.50
C VAL A 346 5.36 -36.67 -4.78
N ASN A 347 6.33 -37.20 -5.51
CA ASN A 347 7.54 -37.75 -4.94
C ASN A 347 8.51 -36.61 -4.62
N LEU A 348 8.68 -36.36 -3.35
CA LEU A 348 9.59 -35.33 -2.84
C LEU A 348 10.95 -36.02 -2.63
N GLY A 349 11.87 -35.83 -3.55
CA GLY A 349 13.19 -36.48 -3.58
C GLY A 349 13.98 -36.29 -2.27
N SER A 350 13.84 -35.18 -1.56
CA SER A 350 14.43 -34.97 -0.24
C SER A 350 13.42 -34.45 0.77
N SER A 351 13.35 -35.11 1.92
CA SER A 351 12.52 -34.65 3.04
C SER A 351 13.02 -33.34 3.67
N ARG A 352 14.24 -32.90 3.35
CA ARG A 352 14.88 -31.68 3.90
C ARG A 352 14.35 -30.43 3.24
N GLY A 353 14.27 -30.37 1.90
CA GLY A 353 13.70 -29.22 1.16
C GLY A 353 12.25 -28.93 1.53
N VAL A 354 11.42 -29.99 1.68
CA VAL A 354 10.03 -29.83 2.12
C VAL A 354 9.92 -29.26 3.54
N ARG A 355 10.76 -29.72 4.46
CA ARG A 355 10.77 -29.19 5.82
C ARG A 355 11.19 -27.72 5.83
N ARG A 356 12.27 -27.36 5.16
CA ARG A 356 12.74 -25.98 5.06
C ARG A 356 11.66 -25.07 4.47
N PHE A 357 11.01 -25.51 3.39
CA PHE A 357 9.89 -24.78 2.81
C PHE A 357 8.73 -24.61 3.79
N ALA A 358 8.33 -25.66 4.49
CA ALA A 358 7.27 -25.62 5.50
C ALA A 358 7.63 -24.67 6.66
N ASP A 359 8.88 -24.69 7.11
CA ASP A 359 9.39 -23.83 8.19
C ASP A 359 9.37 -22.35 7.74
N GLU A 360 9.80 -22.02 6.51
CA GLU A 360 9.76 -20.66 5.96
C GLU A 360 8.32 -20.16 5.82
N GLN A 361 7.37 -21.01 5.39
CA GLN A 361 5.97 -20.64 5.33
C GLN A 361 5.38 -20.43 6.74
N ALA A 362 5.75 -21.25 7.71
CA ALA A 362 5.33 -21.07 9.10
C ALA A 362 5.86 -19.76 9.68
N GLU A 363 7.15 -19.47 9.49
CA GLU A 363 7.78 -18.22 9.91
C GLU A 363 7.15 -16.99 9.23
N TRP A 364 6.81 -17.09 7.94
CA TRP A 364 6.07 -16.03 7.27
C TRP A 364 4.68 -15.83 7.84
N CYS A 365 3.95 -16.90 8.12
CA CYS A 365 2.65 -16.84 8.76
C CYS A 365 2.71 -16.15 10.12
N GLU A 366 3.72 -16.43 10.92
CA GLU A 366 3.94 -15.76 12.20
C GLU A 366 4.27 -14.27 12.02
N ARG A 367 5.12 -13.91 11.06
CA ARG A 367 5.52 -12.53 10.80
C ARG A 367 4.42 -11.69 10.14
N SER A 368 3.68 -12.28 9.21
CA SER A 368 2.60 -11.59 8.51
C SER A 368 1.35 -11.39 9.36
N GLY A 369 1.30 -12.08 10.51
CA GLY A 369 0.15 -12.06 11.40
C GLY A 369 -1.04 -12.75 10.76
N ARG A 370 -1.81 -12.05 9.95
CA ARG A 370 -3.09 -12.50 9.42
C ARG A 370 -3.25 -12.28 7.94
N ALA A 371 -2.14 -12.22 7.22
CA ALA A 371 -2.11 -11.84 5.80
C ALA A 371 -2.98 -12.69 4.87
N GLY A 372 -3.87 -13.50 5.42
CA GLY A 372 -4.82 -14.25 4.62
C GLY A 372 -4.38 -15.67 4.30
N MET A 373 -5.16 -16.32 3.49
CA MET A 373 -4.91 -17.68 3.05
C MET A 373 -3.78 -17.71 2.03
N THR A 374 -2.71 -18.46 2.32
CA THR A 374 -1.66 -18.69 1.33
C THR A 374 -2.12 -19.79 0.38
N ILE A 375 -2.20 -19.47 -0.90
CA ILE A 375 -2.52 -20.44 -1.95
C ILE A 375 -1.25 -20.67 -2.76
N MET A 376 -0.85 -21.91 -2.85
CA MET A 376 0.31 -22.31 -3.65
C MET A 376 -0.13 -23.17 -4.84
N ASN A 377 0.38 -22.84 -6.00
CA ASN A 377 0.18 -23.69 -7.17
C ASN A 377 1.16 -24.87 -7.12
N LEU A 378 0.73 -26.07 -7.45
CA LEU A 378 1.60 -27.25 -7.42
C LEU A 378 2.89 -27.06 -8.25
N VAL A 379 2.79 -26.36 -9.37
CA VAL A 379 3.94 -26.02 -10.22
C VAL A 379 4.95 -25.12 -9.49
N ASP A 380 4.47 -24.24 -8.64
CA ASP A 380 5.34 -23.34 -7.86
C ASP A 380 6.01 -24.09 -6.71
N ILE A 381 5.31 -25.09 -6.12
CA ILE A 381 5.90 -25.98 -5.10
C ILE A 381 7.01 -26.81 -5.72
N GLU A 382 6.75 -27.47 -6.86
CA GLU A 382 7.77 -28.28 -7.53
C GLU A 382 9.00 -27.45 -7.93
N ARG A 383 8.81 -26.23 -8.48
CA ARG A 383 9.92 -25.31 -8.80
C ARG A 383 10.70 -24.86 -7.57
N ASN A 384 10.00 -24.52 -6.50
CA ASN A 384 10.65 -24.07 -5.27
C ASN A 384 11.41 -25.23 -4.61
N LEU A 385 10.84 -26.42 -4.59
CA LEU A 385 11.51 -27.61 -4.04
C LEU A 385 12.78 -27.96 -4.83
N LEU A 386 12.74 -27.91 -6.17
CA LEU A 386 13.91 -28.11 -7.02
C LEU A 386 14.98 -27.04 -6.78
N ALA A 387 14.60 -25.78 -6.61
CA ALA A 387 15.54 -24.71 -6.30
C ALA A 387 16.21 -24.87 -4.91
N TYR A 388 15.52 -25.48 -3.95
CA TYR A 388 16.10 -25.81 -2.63
C TYR A 388 17.06 -27.02 -2.70
N GLU A 389 16.78 -28.01 -3.55
CA GLU A 389 17.69 -29.14 -3.78
C GLU A 389 19.00 -28.66 -4.45
N ASP A 390 18.92 -27.80 -5.46
CA ASP A 390 20.09 -27.23 -6.13
C ASP A 390 20.96 -26.36 -5.20
N SER A 391 20.35 -25.70 -4.19
CA SER A 391 21.09 -24.90 -3.23
C SER A 391 21.84 -25.73 -2.17
N ASP A 392 21.32 -26.91 -1.83
CA ASP A 392 21.97 -27.80 -0.87
C ASP A 392 23.18 -28.54 -1.50
N GLU A 393 23.22 -28.75 -2.83
CA GLU A 393 24.40 -29.32 -3.50
C GLU A 393 25.59 -28.33 -3.59
N VAL A 394 25.33 -27.02 -3.56
CA VAL A 394 26.36 -25.97 -3.61
C VAL A 394 27.06 -25.81 -2.26
N ASP A 395 26.37 -26.05 -1.14
CA ASP A 395 26.95 -25.91 0.21
C ASP A 395 27.81 -27.12 0.62
N GLU A 396 27.59 -28.34 0.07
CA GLU A 396 28.42 -29.51 0.38
C GLU A 396 29.80 -29.46 -0.30
N HIS A 397 30.02 -28.60 -1.31
CA HIS A 397 31.33 -28.46 -1.98
C HIS A 397 32.17 -27.30 -1.49
N SER A 398 31.69 -26.44 -0.60
CA SER A 398 32.43 -25.27 -0.09
C SER A 398 33.25 -25.53 1.17
N ASP A 399 33.04 -26.65 1.87
CA ASP A 399 33.75 -26.95 3.13
C ASP A 399 35.06 -27.73 2.96
N ASP A 400 35.35 -28.29 1.75
CA ASP A 400 36.55 -29.09 1.53
C ASP A 400 37.75 -28.33 0.93
N GLU A 401 37.63 -27.04 0.54
CA GLU A 401 38.76 -26.26 -0.03
C GLU A 401 39.53 -25.39 0.95
N LEU A 402 39.18 -25.34 2.25
CA LEU A 402 39.92 -24.54 3.24
C LEU A 402 40.86 -25.30 4.16
N ALA A 403 41.11 -26.60 3.88
CA ALA A 403 42.02 -27.43 4.69
C ALA A 403 43.46 -27.58 4.12
N GLY A 404 43.87 -26.75 3.19
CA GLY A 404 45.16 -26.93 2.54
C GLY A 404 45.95 -25.70 2.20
N ILE A 405 46.16 -24.72 3.14
CA ILE A 405 47.30 -23.79 3.12
C ILE A 405 47.62 -23.40 4.56
N ALA A 406 48.57 -24.09 5.15
CA ALA A 406 49.36 -23.65 6.30
C ALA A 406 50.66 -23.05 5.82
#